data_338364d15ec56d818c79ab61c165a1ba
#
_entry.id   338364d15ec56d818c79ab61c165a1ba
#
_cell.length_a   1.000
_cell.length_b   1.000
_cell.length_c   1.000
_cell.angle_alpha   90.00
_cell.angle_beta   90.00
_cell.angle_gamma   90.00
#
_symmetry.space_group_name_H-M   'P 1'
#
loop_
_entity.id
_entity.type
_entity.pdbx_description
1 polymer ?
#
loop_
_entity_poly.entity_id
_entity_poly.type
_entity_poly.pdbx_seq_one_letter_code
_entity_poly.pdbx_strand_id
1 'polypeptide(L)'
;MRRKKLKENMKQDNIVILDLGSHENTVVARAIRALGVYSEIYPHDITAAELKALPNVKGIIINGGPNNVIDGVAIDVLPEIYEAGFPVMAAGHDKALCEVKLPQFENDEEFIKNAVKDFVFETCKAEANWNMKNFVADQVELIRNQVGDRKVLLALSGGVDSSVVAALLLKAIGENLVCVHVNHGLMRKGESENVVEVFRNQLCANLVYVDATDRFLGLLEGVADPEQKRKIIGGEFIRVFEEEARKLDGIDFLGQGTIYPDIVESGAKTAKCVKSHHNVGGLPEDLQFELVEPLKQLFKDEVRACGVELGLPYEMVYRQPFPGPGLGVRCLGAITRDRLEALREADAILREEFANAGLDKTVWQYFTVVPDFKSVGVRNNERSYDWPGIIRAVNTIDAMTATIEQIEWPILMKITDRILAEIPTVNRVCYDLSPKPNATIEWE
;
A
#
# COMPACT_ATOMS: atom_id res chain seq x y z
N MET A 1 -23.58 -2.21 -17.43
CA MET A 1 -24.56 -2.90 -16.58
C MET A 1 -23.94 -3.67 -15.41
N ARG A 2 -22.84 -4.45 -15.54
CA ARG A 2 -22.21 -5.22 -14.44
C ARG A 2 -21.62 -4.37 -13.29
N ARG A 3 -21.08 -3.17 -13.54
CA ARG A 3 -20.56 -2.26 -12.49
C ARG A 3 -21.65 -1.74 -11.53
N LYS A 4 -22.90 -1.62 -11.99
CA LYS A 4 -24.03 -1.25 -11.15
C LYS A 4 -24.32 -2.31 -10.08
N LYS A 5 -24.24 -3.60 -10.42
CA LYS A 5 -24.51 -4.70 -9.51
C LYS A 5 -23.49 -4.87 -8.36
N LEU A 6 -22.22 -4.51 -8.58
CA LEU A 6 -21.18 -4.61 -7.54
C LEU A 6 -21.29 -3.53 -6.45
N LYS A 7 -21.84 -2.33 -6.80
CA LYS A 7 -22.12 -1.27 -5.82
C LYS A 7 -23.43 -1.50 -5.06
N GLU A 8 -24.37 -2.28 -5.61
CA GLU A 8 -25.71 -2.50 -5.02
C GLU A 8 -25.71 -3.36 -3.73
N ASN A 9 -24.57 -3.93 -3.33
CA ASN A 9 -24.47 -4.85 -2.17
C ASN A 9 -23.73 -4.29 -0.95
N MET A 10 -23.36 -3.00 -0.95
CA MET A 10 -22.78 -2.38 0.24
C MET A 10 -23.87 -2.15 1.29
N LYS A 11 -23.69 -2.72 2.48
CA LYS A 11 -24.67 -2.69 3.57
C LYS A 11 -24.39 -1.57 4.58
N GLN A 12 -23.19 -0.99 4.55
CA GLN A 12 -22.75 0.05 5.47
C GLN A 12 -23.31 1.40 5.08
N ASP A 13 -23.63 2.20 6.09
CA ASP A 13 -24.04 3.57 5.92
C ASP A 13 -22.88 4.41 5.37
N ASN A 14 -23.18 5.25 4.38
CA ASN A 14 -22.19 6.00 3.62
C ASN A 14 -22.40 7.52 3.75
N ILE A 15 -21.35 8.23 4.11
CA ILE A 15 -21.26 9.69 4.02
C ILE A 15 -20.44 10.04 2.79
N VAL A 16 -21.06 10.77 1.86
CA VAL A 16 -20.42 11.22 0.63
C VAL A 16 -19.70 12.55 0.86
N ILE A 17 -18.44 12.62 0.47
CA ILE A 17 -17.64 13.85 0.51
C ILE A 17 -17.51 14.37 -0.91
N LEU A 18 -17.94 15.62 -1.15
CA LEU A 18 -17.79 16.29 -2.44
C LEU A 18 -16.57 17.20 -2.41
N ASP A 19 -15.63 16.92 -3.31
CA ASP A 19 -14.37 17.66 -3.42
C ASP A 19 -14.56 18.99 -4.14
N LEU A 20 -14.44 20.10 -3.39
CA LEU A 20 -14.40 21.47 -3.93
C LEU A 20 -13.00 22.08 -3.78
N GLY A 21 -11.95 21.32 -4.11
CA GLY A 21 -10.56 21.77 -4.14
C GLY A 21 -9.88 21.79 -2.78
N SER A 22 -10.33 20.98 -1.84
CA SER A 22 -9.68 20.80 -0.54
C SER A 22 -8.48 19.82 -0.66
N HIS A 23 -7.40 20.10 0.05
CA HIS A 23 -6.31 19.14 0.25
C HIS A 23 -6.66 18.07 1.32
N GLU A 24 -7.71 18.33 2.14
CA GLU A 24 -8.02 17.55 3.33
C GLU A 24 -9.11 16.48 3.09
N ASN A 25 -9.50 16.23 1.84
CA ASN A 25 -10.56 15.25 1.53
C ASN A 25 -10.29 13.86 2.13
N THR A 26 -9.06 13.40 2.05
CA THR A 26 -8.63 12.12 2.61
C THR A 26 -8.70 12.12 4.14
N VAL A 27 -8.31 13.23 4.77
CA VAL A 27 -8.36 13.36 6.25
C VAL A 27 -9.81 13.37 6.73
N VAL A 28 -10.70 14.09 6.03
CA VAL A 28 -12.14 14.07 6.32
C VAL A 28 -12.71 12.65 6.18
N ALA A 29 -12.36 11.95 5.11
CA ALA A 29 -12.81 10.57 4.91
C ALA A 29 -12.34 9.65 6.05
N ARG A 30 -11.10 9.75 6.47
CA ARG A 30 -10.54 8.96 7.58
C ARG A 30 -11.21 9.30 8.91
N ALA A 31 -11.44 10.58 9.19
CA ALA A 31 -12.12 11.05 10.40
C ALA A 31 -13.54 10.45 10.55
N ILE A 32 -14.30 10.39 9.44
CA ILE A 32 -15.63 9.75 9.42
C ILE A 32 -15.51 8.24 9.64
N ARG A 33 -14.54 7.57 9.01
CA ARG A 33 -14.31 6.14 9.20
C ARG A 33 -13.84 5.79 10.62
N ALA A 34 -13.10 6.68 11.26
CA ALA A 34 -12.75 6.56 12.68
C ALA A 34 -13.98 6.64 13.61
N LEU A 35 -15.13 7.18 13.15
CA LEU A 35 -16.42 7.09 13.83
C LEU A 35 -17.15 5.76 13.57
N GLY A 36 -16.59 4.87 12.77
CA GLY A 36 -17.22 3.60 12.38
C GLY A 36 -18.25 3.73 11.27
N VAL A 37 -18.25 4.82 10.49
CA VAL A 37 -19.15 5.05 9.34
C VAL A 37 -18.33 5.10 8.06
N TYR A 38 -18.79 4.43 7.00
CA TYR A 38 -18.09 4.47 5.71
C TYR A 38 -18.18 5.85 5.07
N SER A 39 -17.16 6.24 4.33
CA SER A 39 -17.11 7.49 3.59
C SER A 39 -16.42 7.32 2.24
N GLU A 40 -16.86 8.08 1.25
CA GLU A 40 -16.31 8.03 -0.11
C GLU A 40 -16.24 9.44 -0.69
N ILE A 41 -15.12 9.74 -1.39
CA ILE A 41 -14.88 11.05 -2.01
C ILE A 41 -15.35 11.02 -3.46
N TYR A 42 -16.11 12.03 -3.86
CA TYR A 42 -16.59 12.24 -5.22
C TYR A 42 -16.24 13.64 -5.72
N PRO A 43 -16.12 13.84 -7.04
CA PRO A 43 -15.90 15.15 -7.61
C PRO A 43 -17.16 16.04 -7.43
N HIS A 44 -16.97 17.34 -7.42
CA HIS A 44 -18.02 18.36 -7.23
C HIS A 44 -19.15 18.31 -8.26
N ASP A 45 -18.86 17.79 -9.47
CA ASP A 45 -19.80 17.71 -10.60
C ASP A 45 -20.62 16.42 -10.65
N ILE A 46 -20.65 15.63 -9.57
CA ILE A 46 -21.56 14.48 -9.46
C ILE A 46 -23.01 14.94 -9.55
N THR A 47 -23.83 14.24 -10.32
CA THR A 47 -25.25 14.53 -10.45
C THR A 47 -26.07 13.96 -9.29
N ALA A 48 -27.24 14.56 -9.00
CA ALA A 48 -28.16 14.00 -8.01
C ALA A 48 -28.63 12.58 -8.37
N ALA A 49 -28.72 12.25 -9.66
CA ALA A 49 -29.09 10.92 -10.12
C ALA A 49 -27.97 9.89 -9.81
N GLU A 50 -26.71 10.26 -10.03
CA GLU A 50 -25.57 9.41 -9.67
C GLU A 50 -25.46 9.22 -8.16
N LEU A 51 -25.66 10.31 -7.39
CA LEU A 51 -25.65 10.29 -5.93
C LEU A 51 -26.73 9.35 -5.37
N LYS A 52 -27.97 9.45 -5.87
CA LYS A 52 -29.08 8.56 -5.48
C LYS A 52 -28.88 7.10 -5.89
N ALA A 53 -28.02 6.85 -6.87
CA ALA A 53 -27.64 5.48 -7.29
C ALA A 53 -26.55 4.86 -6.41
N LEU A 54 -25.92 5.62 -5.51
CA LEU A 54 -24.97 5.09 -4.55
C LEU A 54 -25.70 4.34 -3.42
N PRO A 55 -25.12 3.25 -2.91
CA PRO A 55 -25.74 2.51 -1.82
C PRO A 55 -25.69 3.26 -0.49
N ASN A 56 -26.78 3.18 0.26
CA ASN A 56 -26.88 3.58 1.67
C ASN A 56 -26.33 4.98 2.01
N VAL A 57 -26.44 5.95 1.10
CA VAL A 57 -26.06 7.34 1.38
C VAL A 57 -26.95 7.89 2.49
N LYS A 58 -26.34 8.42 3.56
CA LYS A 58 -27.01 9.03 4.71
C LYS A 58 -26.85 10.55 4.75
N GLY A 59 -25.77 11.08 4.18
CA GLY A 59 -25.51 12.51 4.16
C GLY A 59 -24.36 12.89 3.24
N ILE A 60 -24.19 14.17 3.05
CA ILE A 60 -23.22 14.78 2.14
C ILE A 60 -22.40 15.82 2.90
N ILE A 61 -21.08 15.78 2.74
CA ILE A 61 -20.18 16.83 3.19
C ILE A 61 -19.55 17.49 1.98
N ILE A 62 -19.82 18.77 1.76
CA ILE A 62 -19.16 19.60 0.76
C ILE A 62 -17.88 20.12 1.38
N ASN A 63 -16.72 19.71 0.84
CA ASN A 63 -15.41 20.04 1.41
C ASN A 63 -14.67 21.02 0.50
N GLY A 64 -14.76 22.29 0.81
CA GLY A 64 -14.13 23.40 0.10
C GLY A 64 -12.65 23.57 0.50
N GLY A 65 -11.87 24.16 -0.39
CA GLY A 65 -10.46 24.41 -0.16
C GLY A 65 -9.85 25.45 -1.12
N PRO A 66 -8.54 25.63 -1.09
CA PRO A 66 -7.86 26.68 -1.85
C PRO A 66 -7.90 26.46 -3.38
N ASN A 67 -8.08 25.22 -3.83
CA ASN A 67 -8.10 24.87 -5.27
C ASN A 67 -9.52 24.90 -5.85
N ASN A 68 -10.31 25.87 -5.43
CA ASN A 68 -11.72 26.01 -5.81
C ASN A 68 -11.95 26.77 -7.13
N VAL A 69 -10.92 26.87 -7.99
CA VAL A 69 -11.00 27.52 -9.30
C VAL A 69 -10.38 26.63 -10.36
N ILE A 70 -11.13 26.29 -11.41
CA ILE A 70 -10.66 25.54 -12.58
C ILE A 70 -10.82 26.45 -13.81
N ASP A 71 -9.77 26.66 -14.58
CA ASP A 71 -9.74 27.51 -15.78
C ASP A 71 -10.30 28.93 -15.53
N GLY A 72 -10.06 29.49 -14.34
CA GLY A 72 -10.51 30.81 -13.94
C GLY A 72 -11.99 30.88 -13.50
N VAL A 73 -12.67 29.75 -13.42
CA VAL A 73 -14.07 29.65 -12.96
C VAL A 73 -14.09 29.00 -11.58
N ALA A 74 -14.78 29.64 -10.64
CA ALA A 74 -15.00 29.02 -9.32
C ALA A 74 -15.87 27.77 -9.45
N ILE A 75 -15.40 26.66 -8.87
CA ILE A 75 -16.16 25.41 -8.83
C ILE A 75 -17.20 25.45 -7.71
N ASP A 76 -18.33 24.82 -7.96
CA ASP A 76 -19.40 24.62 -6.99
C ASP A 76 -20.09 23.28 -7.26
N VAL A 77 -20.89 22.80 -6.32
CA VAL A 77 -21.73 21.63 -6.55
C VAL A 77 -22.94 22.00 -7.41
N LEU A 78 -23.49 21.02 -8.11
CA LEU A 78 -24.73 21.22 -8.88
C LEU A 78 -25.87 21.58 -7.92
N PRO A 79 -26.72 22.59 -8.23
CA PRO A 79 -27.83 23.00 -7.34
C PRO A 79 -28.76 21.86 -6.93
N GLU A 80 -28.95 20.86 -7.81
CA GLU A 80 -29.76 19.67 -7.57
C GLU A 80 -29.27 18.78 -6.42
N ILE A 81 -28.02 18.96 -5.98
CA ILE A 81 -27.44 18.22 -4.83
C ILE A 81 -28.18 18.59 -3.55
N TYR A 82 -28.52 19.90 -3.36
CA TYR A 82 -29.27 20.36 -2.20
C TYR A 82 -30.73 19.87 -2.19
N GLU A 83 -31.26 19.52 -3.34
CA GLU A 83 -32.62 18.98 -3.54
C GLU A 83 -32.65 17.44 -3.59
N ALA A 84 -31.47 16.77 -3.46
CA ALA A 84 -31.39 15.34 -3.58
C ALA A 84 -32.05 14.55 -2.45
N GLY A 85 -32.43 15.24 -1.33
CA GLY A 85 -33.13 14.66 -0.20
C GLY A 85 -32.20 14.07 0.88
N PHE A 86 -30.92 14.38 0.84
CA PHE A 86 -29.93 14.01 1.86
C PHE A 86 -29.57 15.23 2.72
N PRO A 87 -29.29 15.06 4.03
CA PRO A 87 -28.67 16.10 4.83
C PRO A 87 -27.35 16.56 4.21
N VAL A 88 -27.11 17.88 4.19
CA VAL A 88 -25.89 18.47 3.63
C VAL A 88 -25.22 19.34 4.68
N MET A 89 -23.92 19.16 4.83
CA MET A 89 -23.02 20.02 5.61
C MET A 89 -21.92 20.56 4.67
N ALA A 90 -21.45 21.77 4.93
CA ALA A 90 -20.32 22.34 4.21
C ALA A 90 -19.18 22.71 5.16
N ALA A 91 -17.94 22.51 4.72
CA ALA A 91 -16.74 23.01 5.35
C ALA A 91 -15.93 23.81 4.34
N GLY A 92 -15.46 25.02 4.72
CA GLY A 92 -14.68 25.88 3.83
C GLY A 92 -15.42 26.34 2.57
N HIS A 93 -16.76 26.39 2.58
CA HIS A 93 -17.58 26.80 1.45
C HIS A 93 -18.80 27.67 1.90
N ASP A 94 -18.58 28.94 2.00
CA ASP A 94 -19.57 29.91 2.53
C ASP A 94 -20.84 30.04 1.66
N LYS A 95 -20.72 29.78 0.35
CA LYS A 95 -21.85 29.88 -0.60
C LYS A 95 -22.79 28.68 -0.56
N ALA A 96 -22.45 27.62 0.17
CA ALA A 96 -23.28 26.43 0.27
C ALA A 96 -24.71 26.78 0.75
N LEU A 97 -25.71 26.12 0.14
CA LEU A 97 -27.13 26.29 0.48
C LEU A 97 -27.55 25.26 1.55
N CYS A 98 -26.80 25.15 2.64
CA CYS A 98 -27.07 24.25 3.76
C CYS A 98 -27.01 25.01 5.10
N GLU A 99 -27.64 24.42 6.13
CA GLU A 99 -27.70 25.03 7.46
C GLU A 99 -26.41 24.90 8.23
N VAL A 100 -25.75 23.73 8.11
CA VAL A 100 -24.49 23.41 8.84
C VAL A 100 -23.28 23.82 8.00
N LYS A 101 -22.60 24.87 8.46
CA LYS A 101 -21.38 25.36 7.83
C LYS A 101 -20.23 25.41 8.84
N LEU A 102 -19.10 24.88 8.46
CA LEU A 102 -17.86 24.88 9.25
C LEU A 102 -16.77 25.66 8.52
N PRO A 103 -15.78 26.20 9.24
CA PRO A 103 -14.56 26.69 8.62
C PRO A 103 -13.89 25.62 7.76
N GLN A 104 -12.96 26.03 6.91
CA GLN A 104 -12.13 25.09 6.18
C GLN A 104 -11.41 24.16 7.17
N PHE A 105 -11.40 22.87 6.89
CA PHE A 105 -10.67 21.89 7.69
C PHE A 105 -9.18 22.03 7.47
N GLU A 106 -8.43 21.80 8.52
CA GLU A 106 -6.98 21.65 8.52
C GLU A 106 -6.62 20.16 8.65
N ASN A 107 -5.35 19.82 8.52
CA ASN A 107 -4.87 18.43 8.62
C ASN A 107 -4.85 17.96 10.09
N ASP A 108 -6.03 17.85 10.70
CA ASP A 108 -6.26 17.37 12.06
C ASP A 108 -7.44 16.40 12.08
N GLU A 109 -7.15 15.11 11.98
CA GLU A 109 -8.16 14.04 11.90
C GLU A 109 -9.05 14.00 13.15
N GLU A 110 -8.48 14.22 14.35
CA GLU A 110 -9.24 14.18 15.60
C GLU A 110 -10.16 15.38 15.75
N PHE A 111 -9.69 16.58 15.36
CA PHE A 111 -10.54 17.77 15.32
C PHE A 111 -11.71 17.57 14.35
N ILE A 112 -11.43 17.11 13.12
CA ILE A 112 -12.47 16.88 12.11
C ILE A 112 -13.46 15.83 12.60
N LYS A 113 -13.01 14.73 13.17
CA LYS A 113 -13.86 13.68 13.74
C LYS A 113 -14.85 14.22 14.74
N ASN A 114 -14.40 15.08 15.67
CA ASN A 114 -15.27 15.71 16.64
C ASN A 114 -16.24 16.73 16.01
N ALA A 115 -15.78 17.49 15.02
CA ALA A 115 -16.59 18.51 14.34
C ALA A 115 -17.74 17.91 13.51
N VAL A 116 -17.54 16.73 12.90
CA VAL A 116 -18.56 16.09 12.04
C VAL A 116 -19.44 15.10 12.79
N LYS A 117 -19.11 14.76 14.03
CA LYS A 117 -19.77 13.69 14.80
C LYS A 117 -21.28 13.85 14.91
N ASP A 118 -21.74 15.03 15.33
CA ASP A 118 -23.16 15.32 15.51
C ASP A 118 -23.90 15.34 14.17
N PHE A 119 -23.27 15.85 13.12
CA PHE A 119 -23.83 15.78 11.78
C PHE A 119 -24.03 14.32 11.35
N VAL A 120 -23.04 13.48 11.52
CA VAL A 120 -23.07 12.07 11.10
C VAL A 120 -24.14 11.29 11.88
N PHE A 121 -24.18 11.42 13.20
CA PHE A 121 -25.05 10.58 14.02
C PHE A 121 -26.43 11.20 14.32
N GLU A 122 -26.50 12.51 14.57
CA GLU A 122 -27.76 13.15 14.95
C GLU A 122 -28.54 13.65 13.74
N THR A 123 -27.86 14.19 12.73
CA THR A 123 -28.52 14.73 11.53
C THR A 123 -28.72 13.65 10.48
N CYS A 124 -27.68 12.95 10.09
CA CYS A 124 -27.73 11.90 9.05
C CYS A 124 -28.29 10.57 9.58
N LYS A 125 -28.38 10.38 10.91
CA LYS A 125 -28.81 9.14 11.55
C LYS A 125 -28.03 7.91 11.02
N ALA A 126 -26.74 8.08 10.72
CA ALA A 126 -25.88 7.00 10.29
C ALA A 126 -25.56 6.05 11.46
N GLU A 127 -25.44 4.77 11.17
CA GLU A 127 -25.04 3.76 12.13
C GLU A 127 -23.53 3.47 12.03
N ALA A 128 -22.86 3.23 13.17
CA ALA A 128 -21.46 2.86 13.21
C ALA A 128 -21.27 1.38 12.81
N ASN A 129 -21.51 1.08 11.53
CA ASN A 129 -21.49 -0.30 10.99
C ASN A 129 -20.30 -0.57 10.07
N TRP A 130 -19.39 0.41 9.87
CA TRP A 130 -18.11 0.22 9.18
C TRP A 130 -17.06 -0.32 10.15
N ASN A 131 -16.74 -1.60 9.99
CA ASN A 131 -15.66 -2.29 10.69
C ASN A 131 -15.15 -3.45 9.84
N MET A 132 -13.97 -3.98 10.15
CA MET A 132 -13.34 -4.99 9.30
C MET A 132 -14.06 -6.33 9.30
N LYS A 133 -14.74 -6.69 10.37
CA LYS A 133 -15.57 -7.90 10.42
C LYS A 133 -16.71 -7.86 9.40
N ASN A 134 -17.46 -6.75 9.38
CA ASN A 134 -18.53 -6.53 8.42
C ASN A 134 -17.99 -6.42 6.99
N PHE A 135 -16.89 -5.67 6.81
CA PHE A 135 -16.22 -5.55 5.52
C PHE A 135 -15.81 -6.92 4.95
N VAL A 136 -15.13 -7.75 5.74
CA VAL A 136 -14.72 -9.09 5.31
C VAL A 136 -15.93 -9.94 4.91
N ALA A 137 -17.01 -9.93 5.71
CA ALA A 137 -18.21 -10.68 5.39
C ALA A 137 -18.83 -10.25 4.05
N ASP A 138 -18.97 -8.95 3.81
CA ASP A 138 -19.54 -8.40 2.60
C ASP A 138 -18.61 -8.63 1.39
N GLN A 139 -17.29 -8.45 1.54
CA GLN A 139 -16.36 -8.71 0.45
C GLN A 139 -16.32 -10.19 0.05
N VAL A 140 -16.38 -11.11 0.99
CA VAL A 140 -16.48 -12.55 0.69
C VAL A 140 -17.74 -12.86 -0.13
N GLU A 141 -18.90 -12.28 0.22
CA GLU A 141 -20.13 -12.43 -0.55
C GLU A 141 -20.01 -11.84 -1.97
N LEU A 142 -19.44 -10.64 -2.08
CA LEU A 142 -19.22 -9.95 -3.36
C LEU A 142 -18.29 -10.75 -4.28
N ILE A 143 -17.18 -11.25 -3.75
CA ILE A 143 -16.21 -12.07 -4.50
C ILE A 143 -16.89 -13.35 -5.00
N ARG A 144 -17.64 -14.06 -4.15
CA ARG A 144 -18.39 -15.26 -4.55
C ARG A 144 -19.37 -14.99 -5.68
N ASN A 145 -20.11 -13.89 -5.59
CA ASN A 145 -21.07 -13.49 -6.61
C ASN A 145 -20.39 -13.08 -7.93
N GLN A 146 -19.20 -12.47 -7.86
CA GLN A 146 -18.44 -12.06 -9.04
C GLN A 146 -17.78 -13.24 -9.73
N VAL A 147 -17.11 -14.08 -8.96
CA VAL A 147 -16.25 -15.16 -9.47
C VAL A 147 -17.05 -16.42 -9.77
N GLY A 148 -17.99 -16.80 -8.91
CA GLY A 148 -18.70 -18.08 -9.01
C GLY A 148 -17.73 -19.25 -8.88
N ASP A 149 -17.86 -20.23 -9.78
CA ASP A 149 -17.01 -21.44 -9.81
C ASP A 149 -15.75 -21.27 -10.66
N ARG A 150 -15.45 -20.04 -11.12
CA ARG A 150 -14.28 -19.71 -11.94
C ARG A 150 -13.03 -19.50 -11.10
N LYS A 151 -11.87 -19.50 -11.76
CA LYS A 151 -10.57 -19.35 -11.07
C LYS A 151 -10.05 -17.92 -11.11
N VAL A 152 -9.38 -17.54 -10.03
CA VAL A 152 -8.66 -16.26 -9.88
C VAL A 152 -7.17 -16.54 -9.79
N LEU A 153 -6.37 -15.82 -10.58
CA LEU A 153 -4.92 -15.78 -10.47
C LEU A 153 -4.52 -14.55 -9.65
N LEU A 154 -3.55 -14.71 -8.76
CA LEU A 154 -3.02 -13.63 -7.95
C LEU A 154 -1.49 -13.66 -7.92
N ALA A 155 -0.85 -12.53 -8.25
CA ALA A 155 0.56 -12.31 -7.98
C ALA A 155 0.76 -12.03 -6.48
N LEU A 156 1.33 -12.98 -5.76
CA LEU A 156 1.57 -12.88 -4.32
C LEU A 156 2.99 -12.37 -4.06
N SER A 157 3.15 -11.04 -4.00
CA SER A 157 4.47 -10.41 -3.82
C SER A 157 5.06 -10.56 -2.41
N GLY A 158 4.26 -11.01 -1.43
CA GLY A 158 4.61 -10.99 -0.01
C GLY A 158 4.41 -9.62 0.66
N GLY A 159 3.95 -8.59 -0.07
CA GLY A 159 3.51 -7.32 0.48
C GLY A 159 2.17 -7.46 1.21
N VAL A 160 1.85 -6.53 2.13
CA VAL A 160 0.63 -6.61 2.94
C VAL A 160 -0.63 -6.64 2.06
N ASP A 161 -0.71 -5.84 1.00
CA ASP A 161 -1.91 -5.76 0.16
C ASP A 161 -2.18 -7.08 -0.57
N SER A 162 -1.18 -7.64 -1.26
CA SER A 162 -1.31 -8.93 -1.94
C SER A 162 -1.62 -10.07 -0.96
N SER A 163 -1.09 -10.01 0.26
CA SER A 163 -1.36 -11.00 1.31
C SER A 163 -2.80 -10.92 1.81
N VAL A 164 -3.34 -9.73 2.02
CA VAL A 164 -4.73 -9.53 2.43
C VAL A 164 -5.70 -9.91 1.30
N VAL A 165 -5.38 -9.56 0.05
CA VAL A 165 -6.14 -10.04 -1.13
C VAL A 165 -6.17 -11.57 -1.18
N ALA A 166 -5.02 -12.22 -1.01
CA ALA A 166 -4.92 -13.69 -1.01
C ALA A 166 -5.80 -14.30 0.08
N ALA A 167 -5.75 -13.78 1.31
CA ALA A 167 -6.55 -14.27 2.43
C ALA A 167 -8.07 -14.08 2.21
N LEU A 168 -8.49 -12.92 1.67
CA LEU A 168 -9.90 -12.68 1.30
C LEU A 168 -10.38 -13.63 0.21
N LEU A 169 -9.60 -13.76 -0.86
CA LEU A 169 -9.92 -14.66 -1.98
C LEU A 169 -9.98 -16.11 -1.51
N LEU A 170 -9.00 -16.55 -0.71
CA LEU A 170 -8.97 -17.90 -0.17
C LEU A 170 -10.22 -18.18 0.68
N LYS A 171 -10.64 -17.23 1.52
CA LYS A 171 -11.87 -17.33 2.34
C LYS A 171 -13.14 -17.35 1.48
N ALA A 172 -13.13 -16.67 0.34
CA ALA A 172 -14.30 -16.58 -0.53
C ALA A 172 -14.45 -17.76 -1.48
N ILE A 173 -13.38 -18.18 -2.16
CA ILE A 173 -13.39 -19.11 -3.29
C ILE A 173 -12.47 -20.33 -3.11
N GLY A 174 -11.75 -20.43 -2.00
CA GLY A 174 -10.94 -21.61 -1.64
C GLY A 174 -9.96 -22.02 -2.74
N GLU A 175 -10.07 -23.26 -3.19
CA GLU A 175 -9.18 -23.87 -4.19
C GLU A 175 -9.21 -23.21 -5.57
N ASN A 176 -10.23 -22.41 -5.86
CA ASN A 176 -10.30 -21.63 -7.09
C ASN A 176 -9.34 -20.41 -7.12
N LEU A 177 -8.65 -20.13 -6.02
CA LEU A 177 -7.54 -19.19 -5.99
C LEU A 177 -6.23 -19.89 -6.35
N VAL A 178 -5.51 -19.36 -7.35
CA VAL A 178 -4.14 -19.74 -7.66
C VAL A 178 -3.23 -18.54 -7.37
N CYS A 179 -2.31 -18.70 -6.43
CA CYS A 179 -1.30 -17.71 -6.11
C CYS A 179 0.01 -18.04 -6.82
N VAL A 180 0.67 -17.04 -7.39
CA VAL A 180 2.03 -17.15 -7.93
C VAL A 180 2.95 -16.25 -7.12
N HIS A 181 3.95 -16.84 -6.46
CA HIS A 181 5.02 -16.11 -5.79
C HIS A 181 6.33 -16.28 -6.56
N VAL A 182 6.90 -15.15 -6.97
CA VAL A 182 8.18 -15.10 -7.70
C VAL A 182 9.26 -14.62 -6.74
N ASN A 183 10.22 -15.49 -6.43
CA ASN A 183 11.47 -15.11 -5.78
C ASN A 183 12.43 -14.58 -6.85
N HIS A 184 12.60 -13.27 -6.91
CA HIS A 184 13.52 -12.61 -7.84
C HIS A 184 14.93 -12.41 -7.28
N GLY A 185 15.24 -12.99 -6.12
CA GLY A 185 16.56 -12.88 -5.48
C GLY A 185 16.86 -11.55 -4.78
N LEU A 186 15.97 -10.57 -4.88
CA LEU A 186 16.12 -9.24 -4.26
C LEU A 186 15.22 -9.06 -3.03
N MET A 187 14.66 -10.15 -2.52
CA MET A 187 13.87 -10.17 -1.28
C MET A 187 14.78 -10.09 -0.06
N ARG A 188 14.24 -9.63 1.08
CA ARG A 188 14.91 -9.72 2.39
C ARG A 188 15.14 -11.18 2.77
N LYS A 189 16.04 -11.39 3.74
CA LYS A 189 16.29 -12.73 4.29
C LYS A 189 15.02 -13.38 4.82
N GLY A 190 14.71 -14.59 4.35
CA GLY A 190 13.58 -15.39 4.81
C GLY A 190 12.21 -14.95 4.32
N GLU A 191 12.09 -13.91 3.48
CA GLU A 191 10.75 -13.41 3.08
C GLU A 191 9.99 -14.36 2.17
N SER A 192 10.64 -14.92 1.15
CA SER A 192 10.00 -15.88 0.25
C SER A 192 9.61 -17.16 0.97
N GLU A 193 10.47 -17.64 1.87
CA GLU A 193 10.22 -18.80 2.72
C GLU A 193 9.02 -18.56 3.64
N ASN A 194 8.92 -17.36 4.21
CA ASN A 194 7.77 -16.99 5.06
C ASN A 194 6.46 -16.93 4.26
N VAL A 195 6.48 -16.43 3.03
CA VAL A 195 5.30 -16.46 2.15
C VAL A 195 4.86 -17.91 1.88
N VAL A 196 5.79 -18.81 1.58
CA VAL A 196 5.49 -20.23 1.37
C VAL A 196 4.93 -20.86 2.65
N GLU A 197 5.55 -20.59 3.81
CA GLU A 197 5.11 -21.12 5.09
C GLU A 197 3.68 -20.70 5.41
N VAL A 198 3.38 -19.41 5.32
CA VAL A 198 2.04 -18.91 5.65
C VAL A 198 1.00 -19.37 4.64
N PHE A 199 1.22 -19.17 3.36
CA PHE A 199 0.16 -19.40 2.37
C PHE A 199 0.02 -20.86 1.97
N ARG A 200 1.12 -21.59 1.77
CA ARG A 200 1.06 -22.99 1.37
C ARG A 200 0.81 -23.91 2.56
N ASN A 201 1.59 -23.75 3.64
CA ASN A 201 1.58 -24.73 4.73
C ASN A 201 0.49 -24.45 5.77
N GLN A 202 0.29 -23.17 6.17
CA GLN A 202 -0.70 -22.83 7.20
C GLN A 202 -2.09 -22.58 6.61
N LEU A 203 -2.20 -21.83 5.51
CA LEU A 203 -3.48 -21.48 4.88
C LEU A 203 -3.91 -22.44 3.78
N CYS A 204 -3.08 -23.42 3.40
CA CYS A 204 -3.35 -24.43 2.37
C CYS A 204 -3.76 -23.81 1.00
N ALA A 205 -3.22 -22.65 0.66
CA ALA A 205 -3.47 -22.01 -0.62
C ALA A 205 -2.79 -22.77 -1.77
N ASN A 206 -3.39 -22.79 -2.95
CA ASN A 206 -2.76 -23.28 -4.17
C ASN A 206 -1.67 -22.28 -4.59
N LEU A 207 -0.44 -22.49 -4.13
CA LEU A 207 0.69 -21.60 -4.32
C LEU A 207 1.72 -22.21 -5.30
N VAL A 208 1.90 -21.55 -6.44
CA VAL A 208 3.01 -21.77 -7.37
C VAL A 208 4.18 -20.90 -6.92
N TYR A 209 5.27 -21.54 -6.52
CA TYR A 209 6.53 -20.87 -6.16
C TYR A 209 7.51 -20.95 -7.32
N VAL A 210 8.02 -19.81 -7.75
CA VAL A 210 8.98 -19.70 -8.85
C VAL A 210 10.27 -19.07 -8.31
N ASP A 211 11.36 -19.84 -8.32
CA ASP A 211 12.70 -19.28 -8.08
C ASP A 211 13.28 -18.76 -9.40
N ALA A 212 13.29 -17.47 -9.57
CA ALA A 212 13.82 -16.77 -10.72
C ALA A 212 15.11 -15.97 -10.37
N THR A 213 15.75 -16.25 -9.23
CA THR A 213 16.90 -15.52 -8.70
C THR A 213 17.99 -15.35 -9.75
N ASP A 214 18.45 -16.41 -10.39
CA ASP A 214 19.54 -16.34 -11.39
C ASP A 214 19.13 -15.56 -12.64
N ARG A 215 17.88 -15.66 -13.04
CA ARG A 215 17.30 -14.94 -14.18
C ARG A 215 17.32 -13.43 -13.96
N PHE A 216 16.82 -12.98 -12.81
CA PHE A 216 16.83 -11.54 -12.48
C PHE A 216 18.22 -10.99 -12.27
N LEU A 217 19.07 -11.68 -11.50
CA LEU A 217 20.43 -11.23 -11.24
C LEU A 217 21.28 -11.21 -12.52
N GLY A 218 21.06 -12.15 -13.45
CA GLY A 218 21.72 -12.16 -14.75
C GLY A 218 21.35 -10.95 -15.61
N LEU A 219 20.07 -10.54 -15.62
CA LEU A 219 19.62 -9.34 -16.35
C LEU A 219 20.09 -8.04 -15.72
N LEU A 220 20.40 -8.03 -14.44
CA LEU A 220 20.88 -6.88 -13.69
C LEU A 220 22.41 -6.76 -13.67
N GLU A 221 23.13 -7.71 -14.25
CA GLU A 221 24.60 -7.69 -14.29
C GLU A 221 25.09 -6.42 -15.01
N GLY A 222 25.93 -5.63 -14.33
CA GLY A 222 26.49 -4.37 -14.84
C GLY A 222 25.50 -3.20 -14.92
N VAL A 223 24.25 -3.37 -14.53
CA VAL A 223 23.24 -2.30 -14.55
C VAL A 223 23.34 -1.46 -13.28
N ALA A 224 23.85 -0.23 -13.40
CA ALA A 224 24.04 0.70 -12.28
C ALA A 224 22.95 1.77 -12.17
N ASP A 225 22.27 2.11 -13.26
CA ASP A 225 21.23 3.15 -13.28
C ASP A 225 19.96 2.67 -12.54
N PRO A 226 19.45 3.41 -11.53
CA PRO A 226 18.32 2.97 -10.71
C PRO A 226 17.02 2.80 -11.51
N GLU A 227 16.78 3.65 -12.51
CA GLU A 227 15.58 3.56 -13.34
C GLU A 227 15.63 2.35 -14.29
N GLN A 228 16.80 2.01 -14.79
CA GLN A 228 16.99 0.81 -15.58
C GLN A 228 16.79 -0.44 -14.70
N LYS A 229 17.32 -0.46 -13.47
CA LYS A 229 17.05 -1.56 -12.52
C LYS A 229 15.54 -1.75 -12.32
N ARG A 230 14.79 -0.66 -12.02
CA ARG A 230 13.33 -0.73 -11.81
C ARG A 230 12.60 -1.27 -13.04
N LYS A 231 12.97 -0.80 -14.24
CA LYS A 231 12.36 -1.26 -15.50
C LYS A 231 12.65 -2.73 -15.78
N ILE A 232 13.88 -3.18 -15.56
CA ILE A 232 14.26 -4.59 -15.76
C ILE A 232 13.51 -5.47 -14.76
N ILE A 233 13.53 -5.13 -13.48
CA ILE A 233 12.87 -5.92 -12.43
C ILE A 233 11.36 -5.99 -12.68
N GLY A 234 10.71 -4.85 -12.93
CA GLY A 234 9.27 -4.81 -13.19
C GLY A 234 8.89 -5.56 -14.47
N GLY A 235 9.62 -5.35 -15.56
CA GLY A 235 9.36 -6.01 -16.84
C GLY A 235 9.56 -7.52 -16.77
N GLU A 236 10.61 -7.95 -16.08
CA GLU A 236 10.90 -9.38 -15.95
C GLU A 236 9.92 -10.09 -15.01
N PHE A 237 9.47 -9.41 -13.95
CA PHE A 237 8.42 -9.94 -13.09
C PHE A 237 7.14 -10.23 -13.89
N ILE A 238 6.73 -9.31 -14.77
CA ILE A 238 5.57 -9.50 -15.65
C ILE A 238 5.76 -10.71 -16.56
N ARG A 239 6.95 -10.88 -17.17
CA ARG A 239 7.24 -12.02 -18.05
C ARG A 239 7.18 -13.37 -17.32
N VAL A 240 7.80 -13.45 -16.15
CA VAL A 240 7.76 -14.68 -15.33
C VAL A 240 6.32 -14.98 -14.92
N PHE A 241 5.56 -13.96 -14.51
CA PHE A 241 4.15 -14.13 -14.13
C PHE A 241 3.30 -14.59 -15.33
N GLU A 242 3.51 -14.00 -16.51
CA GLU A 242 2.85 -14.41 -17.75
C GLU A 242 3.16 -15.87 -18.13
N GLU A 243 4.44 -16.27 -18.05
CA GLU A 243 4.86 -17.65 -18.33
C GLU A 243 4.15 -18.65 -17.41
N GLU A 244 3.99 -18.30 -16.11
CA GLU A 244 3.24 -19.15 -15.18
C GLU A 244 1.73 -19.13 -15.46
N ALA A 245 1.17 -17.94 -15.76
CA ALA A 245 -0.25 -17.82 -16.11
C ALA A 245 -0.63 -18.69 -17.33
N ARG A 246 0.24 -18.76 -18.33
CA ARG A 246 0.02 -19.58 -19.55
C ARG A 246 0.06 -21.10 -19.31
N LYS A 247 0.66 -21.55 -18.20
CA LYS A 247 0.65 -22.96 -17.79
C LYS A 247 -0.63 -23.38 -17.08
N LEU A 248 -1.47 -22.40 -16.70
CA LEU A 248 -2.67 -22.62 -15.92
C LEU A 248 -3.92 -22.54 -16.81
N ASP A 249 -4.74 -23.58 -16.77
CA ASP A 249 -5.98 -23.64 -17.51
C ASP A 249 -7.17 -23.06 -16.72
N GLY A 250 -8.06 -22.38 -17.45
CA GLY A 250 -9.35 -21.92 -16.91
C GLY A 250 -9.26 -20.76 -15.93
N ILE A 251 -8.27 -19.89 -16.11
CA ILE A 251 -8.17 -18.63 -15.35
C ILE A 251 -8.99 -17.56 -16.06
N ASP A 252 -9.99 -17.00 -15.38
CA ASP A 252 -10.84 -15.92 -15.91
C ASP A 252 -10.59 -14.58 -15.24
N PHE A 253 -10.01 -14.59 -14.04
CA PHE A 253 -9.84 -13.39 -13.21
C PHE A 253 -8.41 -13.19 -12.76
N LEU A 254 -8.04 -11.91 -12.62
CA LEU A 254 -6.81 -11.46 -11.97
C LEU A 254 -7.15 -10.71 -10.68
N GLY A 255 -6.62 -11.18 -9.54
CA GLY A 255 -6.69 -10.48 -8.26
C GLY A 255 -5.68 -9.33 -8.21
N GLN A 256 -6.11 -8.16 -7.72
CA GLN A 256 -5.24 -6.99 -7.55
C GLN A 256 -5.40 -6.34 -6.18
N GLY A 257 -4.30 -5.83 -5.64
CA GLY A 257 -4.23 -5.15 -4.35
C GLY A 257 -4.44 -3.64 -4.43
N THR A 258 -5.23 -3.14 -5.37
CA THR A 258 -5.61 -1.72 -5.46
C THR A 258 -6.29 -1.28 -4.18
N ILE A 259 -5.84 -0.18 -3.57
CA ILE A 259 -6.41 0.40 -2.35
C ILE A 259 -7.05 1.77 -2.63
N TYR A 260 -7.79 2.31 -1.66
CA TYR A 260 -8.58 3.53 -1.86
C TYR A 260 -7.73 4.76 -2.25
N PRO A 261 -6.55 5.03 -1.66
CA PRO A 261 -5.67 6.11 -2.10
C PRO A 261 -5.27 6.03 -3.58
N ASP A 262 -5.02 4.84 -4.11
CA ASP A 262 -4.66 4.66 -5.53
C ASP A 262 -5.78 5.16 -6.47
N ILE A 263 -7.04 5.03 -6.04
CA ILE A 263 -8.22 5.48 -6.80
C ILE A 263 -8.36 7.00 -6.71
N VAL A 264 -8.21 7.57 -5.51
CA VAL A 264 -8.35 9.02 -5.27
C VAL A 264 -7.25 9.79 -6.02
N GLU A 265 -5.99 9.35 -5.90
CA GLU A 265 -4.85 10.00 -6.55
C GLU A 265 -4.89 9.90 -8.09
N SER A 266 -5.49 8.85 -8.64
CA SER A 266 -5.57 8.70 -10.09
C SER A 266 -6.54 9.68 -10.77
N GLY A 267 -7.35 10.42 -10.00
CA GLY A 267 -8.33 11.40 -10.52
C GLY A 267 -9.37 10.79 -11.46
N ALA A 268 -9.48 9.47 -11.48
CA ALA A 268 -10.20 8.77 -12.52
C ALA A 268 -11.71 8.76 -12.26
N LYS A 269 -12.47 9.52 -13.05
CA LYS A 269 -13.93 9.30 -13.25
C LYS A 269 -14.21 7.85 -13.74
N THR A 270 -13.19 7.12 -14.17
CA THR A 270 -13.27 5.72 -14.60
C THR A 270 -11.96 4.99 -14.28
N ALA A 271 -12.06 3.80 -13.70
CA ALA A 271 -10.98 2.88 -13.32
C ALA A 271 -10.05 2.39 -14.48
N LYS A 272 -9.88 3.19 -15.53
CA LYS A 272 -8.97 2.88 -16.65
C LYS A 272 -7.58 3.50 -16.49
N CYS A 273 -7.34 4.32 -15.49
CA CYS A 273 -6.08 5.02 -15.30
C CYS A 273 -5.55 4.86 -13.88
N VAL A 274 -5.50 3.64 -13.35
CA VAL A 274 -4.67 3.33 -12.20
C VAL A 274 -3.22 3.35 -12.66
N LYS A 275 -2.35 4.06 -11.95
CA LYS A 275 -0.93 4.20 -12.28
C LYS A 275 -0.33 2.84 -12.65
N SER A 276 0.34 2.77 -13.80
CA SER A 276 0.95 1.56 -14.36
C SER A 276 1.98 0.86 -13.46
N HIS A 277 2.30 1.43 -12.31
CA HIS A 277 3.33 0.94 -11.39
C HIS A 277 2.83 -0.10 -10.36
N HIS A 278 1.51 -0.20 -10.15
CA HIS A 278 0.89 -1.15 -9.23
C HIS A 278 0.10 -2.26 -9.92
N ASN A 279 0.02 -2.20 -11.25
CA ASN A 279 -0.73 -3.15 -12.05
C ASN A 279 0.21 -4.14 -12.75
N VAL A 280 -0.17 -5.40 -12.75
CA VAL A 280 0.23 -6.37 -13.76
C VAL A 280 -0.38 -5.96 -15.12
N GLY A 281 -0.54 -4.66 -15.35
CA GLY A 281 -1.11 -4.02 -16.55
C GLY A 281 -0.20 -4.02 -17.77
N GLY A 282 0.90 -4.78 -17.72
CA GLY A 282 1.76 -5.10 -18.86
C GLY A 282 1.53 -6.50 -19.40
N LEU A 283 0.48 -7.22 -18.96
CA LEU A 283 0.14 -8.51 -19.56
C LEU A 283 -0.30 -8.31 -21.01
N PRO A 284 0.09 -9.21 -21.91
CA PRO A 284 -0.30 -9.18 -23.33
C PRO A 284 -1.82 -9.15 -23.52
N GLU A 285 -2.27 -8.54 -24.63
CA GLU A 285 -3.69 -8.40 -24.96
C GLU A 285 -4.44 -9.74 -25.14
N ASP A 286 -3.72 -10.82 -25.36
CA ASP A 286 -4.26 -12.18 -25.46
C ASP A 286 -4.56 -12.83 -24.10
N LEU A 287 -3.99 -12.32 -23.01
CA LEU A 287 -4.34 -12.68 -21.64
C LEU A 287 -5.36 -11.69 -21.06
N GLN A 288 -6.62 -11.85 -21.46
CA GLN A 288 -7.72 -11.00 -20.97
C GLN A 288 -8.33 -11.59 -19.71
N PHE A 289 -8.03 -10.97 -18.56
CA PHE A 289 -8.64 -11.30 -17.27
C PHE A 289 -9.65 -10.23 -16.84
N GLU A 290 -10.75 -10.63 -16.22
CA GLU A 290 -11.56 -9.70 -15.43
C GLU A 290 -10.86 -9.43 -14.09
N LEU A 291 -10.89 -8.17 -13.61
CA LEU A 291 -10.22 -7.80 -12.35
C LEU A 291 -11.09 -8.08 -11.12
N VAL A 292 -10.46 -8.59 -10.07
CA VAL A 292 -11.01 -8.68 -8.72
C VAL A 292 -10.17 -7.81 -7.80
N GLU A 293 -10.73 -6.70 -7.33
CA GLU A 293 -10.04 -5.68 -6.53
C GLU A 293 -10.73 -5.51 -5.16
N PRO A 294 -10.54 -6.44 -4.24
CA PRO A 294 -11.32 -6.47 -3.01
C PRO A 294 -10.96 -5.38 -2.01
N LEU A 295 -9.79 -4.74 -2.13
CA LEU A 295 -9.30 -3.74 -1.18
C LEU A 295 -9.56 -2.29 -1.62
N LYS A 296 -10.16 -2.05 -2.77
CA LYS A 296 -10.32 -0.71 -3.36
C LYS A 296 -11.10 0.31 -2.52
N GLN A 297 -11.75 -0.13 -1.47
CA GLN A 297 -12.48 0.70 -0.53
C GLN A 297 -11.68 1.02 0.73
N LEU A 298 -10.52 0.39 0.95
CA LEU A 298 -9.75 0.48 2.19
C LEU A 298 -8.59 1.47 2.09
N PHE A 299 -8.39 2.24 3.15
CA PHE A 299 -7.12 2.88 3.42
C PHE A 299 -6.07 1.86 3.88
N LYS A 300 -4.79 2.24 3.88
CA LYS A 300 -3.68 1.34 4.20
C LYS A 300 -3.75 0.75 5.61
N ASP A 301 -4.17 1.53 6.58
CA ASP A 301 -4.39 1.09 7.95
C ASP A 301 -5.59 0.14 8.08
N GLU A 302 -6.65 0.39 7.31
CA GLU A 302 -7.81 -0.52 7.23
C GLU A 302 -7.43 -1.86 6.55
N VAL A 303 -6.55 -1.84 5.53
CA VAL A 303 -6.00 -3.07 4.94
C VAL A 303 -5.27 -3.90 5.99
N ARG A 304 -4.46 -3.26 6.84
CA ARG A 304 -3.78 -3.95 7.94
C ARG A 304 -4.76 -4.53 8.95
N ALA A 305 -5.75 -3.73 9.37
CA ALA A 305 -6.80 -4.21 10.26
C ALA A 305 -7.61 -5.38 9.66
N CYS A 306 -7.88 -5.34 8.36
CA CYS A 306 -8.50 -6.42 7.61
C CYS A 306 -7.63 -7.68 7.60
N GLY A 307 -6.31 -7.55 7.44
CA GLY A 307 -5.36 -8.67 7.52
C GLY A 307 -5.38 -9.36 8.89
N VAL A 308 -5.45 -8.59 9.97
CA VAL A 308 -5.62 -9.12 11.34
C VAL A 308 -6.94 -9.86 11.49
N GLU A 309 -8.06 -9.28 11.02
CA GLU A 309 -9.39 -9.92 11.06
C GLU A 309 -9.42 -11.23 10.27
N LEU A 310 -8.61 -11.35 9.22
CA LEU A 310 -8.46 -12.57 8.43
C LEU A 310 -7.52 -13.61 9.05
N GLY A 311 -6.86 -13.28 10.18
CA GLY A 311 -5.95 -14.17 10.90
C GLY A 311 -4.54 -14.26 10.30
N LEU A 312 -4.13 -13.30 9.48
CA LEU A 312 -2.74 -13.24 9.02
C LEU A 312 -1.78 -12.92 10.16
N PRO A 313 -0.54 -13.45 10.15
CA PRO A 313 0.46 -13.14 11.17
C PRO A 313 0.72 -11.64 11.29
N TYR A 314 0.86 -11.15 12.54
CA TYR A 314 1.08 -9.74 12.83
C TYR A 314 2.30 -9.16 12.08
N GLU A 315 3.40 -9.89 12.05
CA GLU A 315 4.64 -9.48 11.39
C GLU A 315 4.47 -9.34 9.87
N MET A 316 3.55 -10.09 9.26
CA MET A 316 3.23 -9.97 7.84
C MET A 316 2.37 -8.74 7.57
N VAL A 317 1.41 -8.45 8.42
CA VAL A 317 0.45 -7.35 8.27
C VAL A 317 1.10 -5.99 8.59
N TYR A 318 1.90 -5.93 9.66
CA TYR A 318 2.54 -4.70 10.15
C TYR A 318 4.00 -4.57 9.71
N ARG A 319 4.39 -5.36 8.69
CA ARG A 319 5.72 -5.25 8.11
C ARG A 319 6.00 -3.82 7.62
N GLN A 320 7.27 -3.46 7.67
CA GLN A 320 7.72 -2.18 7.14
C GLN A 320 7.51 -2.06 5.63
N PRO A 321 7.36 -0.83 5.10
CA PRO A 321 7.40 -0.58 3.67
C PRO A 321 8.64 -1.22 3.04
N PHE A 322 8.44 -1.82 1.86
CA PHE A 322 9.53 -2.40 1.09
C PHE A 322 9.32 -2.03 -0.38
N PRO A 323 10.32 -1.48 -1.05
CA PRO A 323 10.15 -1.01 -2.42
C PRO A 323 9.91 -2.18 -3.38
N GLY A 324 9.17 -1.92 -4.48
CA GLY A 324 8.89 -2.94 -5.49
C GLY A 324 10.15 -3.63 -6.06
N PRO A 325 11.25 -2.90 -6.35
CA PRO A 325 12.52 -3.51 -6.77
C PRO A 325 13.27 -4.26 -5.66
N GLY A 326 12.75 -4.31 -4.45
CA GLY A 326 13.35 -5.00 -3.32
C GLY A 326 14.70 -4.40 -2.91
N LEU A 327 15.65 -5.27 -2.55
CA LEU A 327 17.01 -4.87 -2.20
C LEU A 327 17.80 -4.28 -3.39
N GLY A 328 17.27 -4.37 -4.61
CA GLY A 328 17.93 -3.86 -5.81
C GLY A 328 18.22 -2.36 -5.79
N VAL A 329 17.40 -1.56 -5.08
CA VAL A 329 17.59 -0.10 -4.89
C VAL A 329 18.31 0.26 -3.58
N ARG A 330 18.74 -0.75 -2.82
CA ARG A 330 19.55 -0.60 -1.61
C ARG A 330 20.97 -1.17 -1.76
N CYS A 331 21.18 -2.00 -2.80
CA CYS A 331 22.49 -2.37 -3.32
C CYS A 331 22.84 -1.37 -4.42
N LEU A 332 23.54 -0.28 -4.04
CA LEU A 332 23.74 0.86 -4.94
C LEU A 332 24.66 0.52 -6.10
N GLY A 333 24.44 1.18 -7.26
CA GLY A 333 25.18 0.87 -8.47
C GLY A 333 24.88 -0.54 -9.01
N ALA A 334 25.78 -1.14 -9.78
CA ALA A 334 25.58 -2.47 -10.34
C ALA A 334 25.56 -3.54 -9.24
N ILE A 335 24.50 -4.36 -9.23
CA ILE A 335 24.33 -5.39 -8.19
C ILE A 335 25.34 -6.51 -8.36
N THR A 336 26.04 -6.86 -7.26
CA THR A 336 26.88 -8.07 -7.18
C THR A 336 26.36 -9.00 -6.09
N ARG A 337 26.54 -10.32 -6.27
CA ARG A 337 25.98 -11.31 -5.32
C ARG A 337 26.55 -11.18 -3.91
N ASP A 338 27.86 -10.92 -3.79
CA ASP A 338 28.53 -10.74 -2.50
C ASP A 338 28.01 -9.51 -1.76
N ARG A 339 27.81 -8.40 -2.48
CA ARG A 339 27.29 -7.15 -1.91
C ARG A 339 25.81 -7.26 -1.57
N LEU A 340 25.02 -7.91 -2.41
CA LEU A 340 23.61 -8.19 -2.14
C LEU A 340 23.43 -9.07 -0.90
N GLU A 341 24.31 -10.08 -0.72
CA GLU A 341 24.28 -10.93 0.47
C GLU A 341 24.68 -10.16 1.73
N ALA A 342 25.75 -9.36 1.65
CA ALA A 342 26.15 -8.47 2.74
C ALA A 342 25.01 -7.52 3.17
N LEU A 343 24.29 -6.97 2.19
CA LEU A 343 23.11 -6.12 2.42
C LEU A 343 21.98 -6.91 3.09
N ARG A 344 21.68 -8.11 2.61
CA ARG A 344 20.61 -8.97 3.12
C ARG A 344 20.83 -9.36 4.58
N GLU A 345 22.07 -9.74 4.91
CA GLU A 345 22.44 -10.07 6.29
C GLU A 345 22.44 -8.84 7.19
N ALA A 346 22.98 -7.70 6.74
CA ALA A 346 22.98 -6.45 7.52
C ALA A 346 21.55 -5.94 7.79
N ASP A 347 20.64 -6.02 6.81
CA ASP A 347 19.24 -5.68 6.99
C ASP A 347 18.53 -6.62 7.97
N ALA A 348 18.86 -7.90 7.96
CA ALA A 348 18.31 -8.87 8.92
C ALA A 348 18.74 -8.57 10.35
N ILE A 349 20.02 -8.26 10.58
CA ILE A 349 20.58 -7.88 11.89
C ILE A 349 19.90 -6.59 12.37
N LEU A 350 19.80 -5.58 11.51
CA LEU A 350 19.15 -4.31 11.86
C LEU A 350 17.70 -4.53 12.30
N ARG A 351 16.91 -5.29 11.52
CA ARG A 351 15.52 -5.56 11.86
C ARG A 351 15.35 -6.33 13.17
N GLU A 352 16.21 -7.31 13.42
CA GLU A 352 16.21 -8.07 14.67
C GLU A 352 16.49 -7.16 15.89
N GLU A 353 17.52 -6.31 15.82
CA GLU A 353 17.87 -5.41 16.94
C GLU A 353 16.83 -4.31 17.15
N PHE A 354 16.20 -3.81 16.08
CA PHE A 354 15.08 -2.87 16.20
C PHE A 354 13.87 -3.52 16.88
N ALA A 355 13.53 -4.76 16.53
CA ALA A 355 12.47 -5.51 17.19
C ALA A 355 12.79 -5.76 18.67
N ASN A 356 14.03 -6.17 18.99
CA ASN A 356 14.48 -6.36 20.37
C ASN A 356 14.42 -5.07 21.21
N ALA A 357 14.61 -3.91 20.58
CA ALA A 357 14.52 -2.59 21.20
C ALA A 357 13.11 -1.99 21.19
N GLY A 358 12.12 -2.64 20.54
CA GLY A 358 10.76 -2.12 20.36
C GLY A 358 10.65 -0.97 19.35
N LEU A 359 11.72 -0.68 18.61
CA LEU A 359 11.76 0.39 17.59
C LEU A 359 11.00 0.03 16.32
N ASP A 360 10.78 -1.25 16.07
CA ASP A 360 9.97 -1.77 14.95
C ASP A 360 8.52 -1.27 14.97
N LYS A 361 8.02 -0.82 16.12
CA LYS A 361 6.66 -0.29 16.32
C LYS A 361 6.58 1.23 16.25
N THR A 362 7.70 1.93 16.38
CA THR A 362 7.76 3.39 16.50
C THR A 362 8.45 4.06 15.32
N VAL A 363 9.40 3.38 14.67
CA VAL A 363 10.12 3.91 13.52
C VAL A 363 9.39 3.51 12.23
N TRP A 364 9.01 4.50 11.45
CA TRP A 364 8.19 4.30 10.23
C TRP A 364 8.87 3.42 9.18
N GLN A 365 10.17 3.69 8.89
CA GLN A 365 10.98 2.86 7.99
C GLN A 365 12.44 2.89 8.40
N TYR A 366 13.07 1.71 8.39
CA TYR A 366 14.49 1.53 8.63
C TYR A 366 15.04 0.39 7.78
N PHE A 367 16.27 0.54 7.31
CA PHE A 367 16.92 -0.42 6.42
C PHE A 367 18.42 -0.17 6.38
N THR A 368 19.13 -1.11 5.77
CA THR A 368 20.54 -0.95 5.41
C THR A 368 20.70 -0.71 3.92
N VAL A 369 21.80 -0.05 3.56
CA VAL A 369 22.25 0.20 2.19
C VAL A 369 23.71 -0.22 2.08
N VAL A 370 24.10 -0.82 0.96
CA VAL A 370 25.51 -1.14 0.66
C VAL A 370 25.90 -0.43 -0.64
N PRO A 371 26.85 0.55 -0.57
CA PRO A 371 27.26 1.33 -1.75
C PRO A 371 28.24 0.56 -2.62
N ASP A 372 28.47 1.07 -3.84
CA ASP A 372 29.38 0.48 -4.83
C ASP A 372 30.82 0.99 -4.68
N PHE A 373 31.32 1.02 -3.45
CA PHE A 373 32.72 1.28 -3.16
C PHE A 373 33.17 0.54 -1.89
N LYS A 374 34.44 0.22 -1.80
CA LYS A 374 35.03 -0.44 -0.66
C LYS A 374 35.80 0.54 0.23
N SER A 375 35.88 0.23 1.52
CA SER A 375 36.66 0.97 2.51
C SER A 375 37.80 0.10 3.06
N VAL A 376 38.87 0.77 3.51
CA VAL A 376 39.99 0.10 4.19
C VAL A 376 39.58 -0.18 5.64
N GLY A 377 39.83 -1.40 6.11
CA GLY A 377 39.68 -1.84 7.48
C GLY A 377 40.82 -2.71 7.94
N VAL A 378 40.70 -3.26 9.13
CA VAL A 378 41.62 -4.27 9.69
C VAL A 378 40.78 -5.43 10.22
N ARG A 379 41.08 -6.64 9.77
CA ARG A 379 40.45 -7.88 10.25
C ARG A 379 41.56 -8.91 10.52
N ASN A 380 41.51 -9.54 11.69
CA ASN A 380 42.55 -10.54 12.11
C ASN A 380 43.98 -10.01 12.02
N ASN A 381 44.17 -8.72 12.37
CA ASN A 381 45.45 -8.00 12.28
C ASN A 381 46.01 -7.81 10.86
N GLU A 382 45.20 -8.08 9.82
CA GLU A 382 45.52 -7.83 8.43
C GLU A 382 44.66 -6.73 7.84
N ARG A 383 45.18 -6.00 6.85
CA ARG A 383 44.43 -4.99 6.12
C ARG A 383 43.34 -5.67 5.32
N SER A 384 42.08 -5.21 5.53
CA SER A 384 40.93 -5.62 4.71
C SER A 384 40.48 -4.50 3.78
N TYR A 385 39.78 -4.87 2.72
CA TYR A 385 39.19 -3.95 1.76
C TYR A 385 37.79 -4.44 1.41
N ASP A 386 36.79 -4.01 2.21
CA ASP A 386 35.46 -4.56 2.26
C ASP A 386 34.39 -3.47 2.11
N TRP A 387 33.12 -3.84 2.03
CA TRP A 387 32.00 -2.94 1.86
C TRP A 387 31.70 -2.17 3.15
N PRO A 388 31.32 -0.86 3.09
CA PRO A 388 30.62 -0.23 4.19
C PRO A 388 29.14 -0.55 4.15
N GLY A 389 28.50 -0.72 5.30
CA GLY A 389 27.05 -0.75 5.49
C GLY A 389 26.56 0.62 5.97
N ILE A 390 25.46 1.12 5.44
CA ILE A 390 24.85 2.37 5.83
C ILE A 390 23.47 2.06 6.41
N ILE A 391 23.24 2.44 7.67
CA ILE A 391 21.95 2.35 8.34
C ILE A 391 21.16 3.62 8.05
N ARG A 392 19.89 3.48 7.69
CA ARG A 392 18.94 4.58 7.56
C ARG A 392 17.69 4.26 8.36
N ALA A 393 17.22 5.22 9.16
CA ALA A 393 15.97 5.12 9.92
C ALA A 393 15.26 6.48 9.90
N VAL A 394 14.01 6.49 9.48
CA VAL A 394 13.24 7.72 9.24
C VAL A 394 11.80 7.60 9.75
N ASN A 395 11.25 8.74 10.13
CA ASN A 395 9.84 8.91 10.45
C ASN A 395 9.19 9.91 9.49
N THR A 396 7.97 9.62 9.11
CA THR A 396 7.16 10.47 8.24
C THR A 396 5.67 10.19 8.46
N ILE A 397 4.83 11.18 8.10
CA ILE A 397 3.38 11.05 8.13
C ILE A 397 2.87 10.73 6.71
N ASP A 398 3.39 11.40 5.71
CA ASP A 398 2.86 11.42 4.33
C ASP A 398 3.89 11.01 3.26
N ALA A 399 5.09 10.66 3.66
CA ALA A 399 6.26 10.41 2.82
C ALA A 399 6.72 11.62 1.97
N MET A 400 6.09 12.79 2.09
CA MET A 400 6.53 14.01 1.41
C MET A 400 7.72 14.64 2.13
N THR A 401 7.67 14.64 3.45
CA THR A 401 8.77 15.03 4.33
C THR A 401 9.14 13.85 5.24
N ALA A 402 10.41 13.75 5.65
CA ALA A 402 10.85 12.72 6.59
C ALA A 402 11.94 13.26 7.50
N THR A 403 11.83 12.94 8.78
CA THR A 403 12.83 13.21 9.79
C THR A 403 13.66 11.99 10.08
N ILE A 404 14.89 12.18 10.56
CA ILE A 404 15.76 11.10 10.98
C ILE A 404 15.38 10.65 12.39
N GLU A 405 15.28 9.34 12.59
CA GLU A 405 15.12 8.79 13.94
C GLU A 405 16.40 8.94 14.74
N GLN A 406 16.29 9.36 16.00
CA GLN A 406 17.40 9.46 16.93
C GLN A 406 17.58 8.15 17.70
N ILE A 407 18.27 7.20 17.07
CA ILE A 407 18.53 5.89 17.69
C ILE A 407 19.50 6.05 18.84
N GLU A 408 19.20 5.45 19.98
CA GLU A 408 20.09 5.42 21.13
C GLU A 408 21.44 4.78 20.78
N TRP A 409 22.53 5.42 21.23
CA TRP A 409 23.88 4.99 20.90
C TRP A 409 24.20 3.54 21.26
N PRO A 410 23.75 2.98 22.41
CA PRO A 410 23.97 1.56 22.71
C PRO A 410 23.35 0.60 21.68
N ILE A 411 22.18 0.95 21.11
CA ILE A 411 21.51 0.16 20.08
C ILE A 411 22.32 0.19 18.78
N LEU A 412 22.74 1.39 18.33
CA LEU A 412 23.58 1.55 17.14
C LEU A 412 24.90 0.79 17.28
N MET A 413 25.54 0.85 18.45
CA MET A 413 26.77 0.11 18.70
C MET A 413 26.55 -1.39 18.64
N LYS A 414 25.48 -1.90 19.24
CA LYS A 414 25.14 -3.32 19.19
C LYS A 414 24.93 -3.82 17.75
N ILE A 415 24.17 -3.06 16.94
CA ILE A 415 23.97 -3.37 15.52
C ILE A 415 25.31 -3.36 14.79
N THR A 416 26.14 -2.35 15.04
CA THR A 416 27.47 -2.21 14.43
C THR A 416 28.36 -3.40 14.75
N ASP A 417 28.46 -3.77 16.03
CA ASP A 417 29.29 -4.88 16.49
C ASP A 417 28.84 -6.21 15.87
N ARG A 418 27.54 -6.45 15.76
CA ARG A 418 26.98 -7.63 15.11
C ARG A 418 27.30 -7.65 13.63
N ILE A 419 27.03 -6.55 12.89
CA ILE A 419 27.32 -6.47 11.45
C ILE A 419 28.80 -6.76 11.18
N LEU A 420 29.71 -6.15 11.94
CA LEU A 420 31.15 -6.33 11.77
C LEU A 420 31.64 -7.75 12.15
N ALA A 421 30.98 -8.40 13.11
CA ALA A 421 31.34 -9.74 13.55
C ALA A 421 30.74 -10.82 12.65
N GLU A 422 29.49 -10.68 12.26
CA GLU A 422 28.72 -11.72 11.56
C GLU A 422 28.89 -11.66 10.03
N ILE A 423 29.25 -10.47 9.46
CA ILE A 423 29.37 -10.29 8.00
C ILE A 423 30.82 -10.02 7.62
N PRO A 424 31.58 -11.04 7.18
CA PRO A 424 33.01 -10.93 6.88
C PRO A 424 33.36 -9.93 5.78
N THR A 425 32.40 -9.60 4.90
CA THR A 425 32.59 -8.69 3.75
C THR A 425 32.23 -7.25 4.08
N VAL A 426 31.89 -6.94 5.34
CA VAL A 426 31.59 -5.57 5.82
C VAL A 426 32.61 -5.18 6.87
N ASN A 427 33.29 -4.02 6.70
CA ASN A 427 34.31 -3.52 7.64
C ASN A 427 33.99 -2.14 8.23
N ARG A 428 32.86 -1.55 7.89
CA ARG A 428 32.45 -0.22 8.38
C ARG A 428 30.94 -0.12 8.42
N VAL A 429 30.41 0.56 9.45
CA VAL A 429 28.99 0.91 9.55
C VAL A 429 28.87 2.42 9.68
N CYS A 430 27.96 3.03 8.93
CA CYS A 430 27.62 4.45 8.95
C CYS A 430 26.14 4.61 9.26
N TYR A 431 25.75 5.78 9.78
CA TYR A 431 24.37 6.17 9.95
C TYR A 431 24.04 7.40 9.10
N ASP A 432 23.02 7.34 8.25
CA ASP A 432 22.60 8.44 7.39
C ASP A 432 21.72 9.43 8.15
N LEU A 433 22.20 10.66 8.31
CA LEU A 433 21.54 11.75 9.05
C LEU A 433 20.73 12.69 8.16
N SER A 434 20.54 12.38 6.87
CA SER A 434 19.95 13.30 5.92
C SER A 434 18.41 13.24 5.93
N PRO A 435 17.70 14.35 6.26
CA PRO A 435 16.23 14.38 6.21
C PRO A 435 15.71 14.50 4.77
N LYS A 436 14.41 14.28 4.59
CA LYS A 436 13.70 14.65 3.36
C LYS A 436 12.86 15.93 3.60
N PRO A 437 13.02 16.98 2.80
CA PRO A 437 14.14 17.24 1.92
C PRO A 437 15.42 17.52 2.72
N ASN A 438 16.66 17.39 2.24
CA ASN A 438 17.16 17.38 0.87
C ASN A 438 17.43 15.96 0.31
N ALA A 439 17.49 14.93 1.15
CA ALA A 439 17.59 13.56 0.69
C ALA A 439 16.20 13.00 0.29
N THR A 440 16.18 11.81 -0.25
CA THR A 440 14.98 10.97 -0.44
C THR A 440 14.89 9.94 0.71
N ILE A 441 13.81 9.18 0.80
CA ILE A 441 13.71 8.08 1.78
C ILE A 441 14.63 6.94 1.35
N GLU A 442 14.42 6.38 0.15
CA GLU A 442 15.35 5.41 -0.44
C GLU A 442 16.55 6.15 -1.06
N TRP A 443 17.68 5.46 -1.22
CA TRP A 443 18.90 6.04 -1.81
C TRP A 443 18.90 6.01 -3.35
N GLU A 444 18.21 5.03 -3.94
CA GLU A 444 18.00 4.92 -5.39
C GLU A 444 16.53 4.82 -5.78
#